data_abd5209d07eb8a9a1346a840ba451210
#
_entry.id   abd5209d07eb8a9a1346a840ba451210
#
_cell.length_a   1.000
_cell.length_b   1.000
_cell.length_c   1.000
_cell.angle_alpha   90.00
_cell.angle_beta   90.00
_cell.angle_gamma   90.00
#
_symmetry.space_group_name_H-M   'P 1'
#
loop_
_entity.id
_entity.type
_entity.pdbx_description
1 polymer ?
#
loop_
_entity_poly.entity_id
_entity_poly.type
_entity_poly.pdbx_seq_one_letter_code
_entity_poly.pdbx_strand_id
1 'polypeptide(L)'
;MQIWRDVDDVPADLGRTVVSIGNFDGVHLGHAHVLREARQTGQRLGIDTVVAVTFDPHPMAVLRPEHAPPTLTSIHTRARLLETAGVDAILVVGFDWAIARWSPEEFIDRILVDTLHAGAVVVGANFRFGAKAAGDVATLVEAGRTRDFETVGVPLDGGPQVWSSTYVRQCLATGDVAGAAEALGRPFTVRGTVVEGDKRGRELGFPTANVPTPVDGAAPADGVYAGWLTRRDTGERYPAAISVGTNPTFDGERDRRVESYVLDRDDLELYGVEVEVAFVDRIRGMVRFDGIEPLLETMADDVRRTRGALSP
;
A
#
# COMPACT_ATOMS: atom_id res chain seq x y z
N MET A 1 9.96 6.08 13.14
CA MET A 1 10.29 4.64 12.93
C MET A 1 11.61 4.50 12.19
N GLN A 2 12.46 3.53 12.54
CA GLN A 2 13.70 3.23 11.82
C GLN A 2 13.42 2.34 10.60
N ILE A 3 14.16 2.58 9.51
CA ILE A 3 14.07 1.77 8.28
C ILE A 3 15.46 1.24 7.98
N TRP A 4 15.66 -0.06 8.12
CA TRP A 4 16.89 -0.78 7.78
C TRP A 4 16.72 -1.41 6.41
N ARG A 5 17.64 -1.16 5.50
CA ARG A 5 17.60 -1.66 4.12
C ARG A 5 18.53 -2.84 3.88
N ASP A 6 19.35 -3.13 4.86
CA ASP A 6 20.24 -4.29 4.91
C ASP A 6 20.31 -4.80 6.34
N VAL A 7 20.75 -6.05 6.51
CA VAL A 7 21.04 -6.63 7.84
C VAL A 7 22.14 -5.85 8.56
N ASP A 8 23.07 -5.28 7.80
CA ASP A 8 24.18 -4.47 8.35
C ASP A 8 23.72 -3.08 8.87
N ASP A 9 22.52 -2.63 8.52
CA ASP A 9 21.92 -1.39 9.05
C ASP A 9 21.31 -1.59 10.45
N VAL A 10 21.15 -2.83 10.89
CA VAL A 10 20.55 -3.15 12.18
C VAL A 10 21.56 -2.83 13.30
N PRO A 11 21.18 -2.03 14.32
CA PRO A 11 22.09 -1.72 15.41
C PRO A 11 22.63 -2.96 16.11
N ALA A 12 23.94 -3.03 16.31
CA ALA A 12 24.59 -4.17 16.97
C ALA A 12 24.18 -4.35 18.46
N ASP A 13 23.66 -3.29 19.06
CA ASP A 13 23.14 -3.26 20.42
C ASP A 13 21.62 -3.42 20.48
N LEU A 14 20.97 -3.84 19.37
CA LEU A 14 19.56 -4.16 19.35
C LEU A 14 19.26 -5.24 20.38
N GLY A 15 18.43 -4.94 21.36
CA GLY A 15 17.98 -5.89 22.36
C GLY A 15 17.05 -6.96 21.75
N ARG A 16 16.42 -7.76 22.60
CA ARG A 16 15.39 -8.73 22.12
C ARG A 16 14.23 -8.01 21.44
N THR A 17 13.71 -8.61 20.39
CA THR A 17 12.61 -8.03 19.60
C THR A 17 11.43 -8.99 19.47
N VAL A 18 10.25 -8.43 19.19
CA VAL A 18 9.13 -9.16 18.61
C VAL A 18 9.14 -8.94 17.11
N VAL A 19 9.28 -10.00 16.34
CA VAL A 19 9.37 -9.93 14.89
C VAL A 19 8.06 -10.33 14.24
N SER A 20 7.56 -9.53 13.31
CA SER A 20 6.46 -9.93 12.43
C SER A 20 6.94 -9.92 10.98
N ILE A 21 6.61 -10.97 10.21
CA ILE A 21 7.12 -11.18 8.86
C ILE A 21 5.97 -11.17 7.87
N GLY A 22 6.11 -10.40 6.80
CA GLY A 22 5.11 -10.35 5.74
C GLY A 22 5.46 -9.37 4.63
N ASN A 23 4.80 -9.47 3.51
CA ASN A 23 4.94 -8.45 2.47
C ASN A 23 4.36 -7.09 2.92
N PHE A 24 3.40 -7.09 3.81
CA PHE A 24 2.71 -5.91 4.36
C PHE A 24 2.25 -4.91 3.30
N ASP A 25 2.07 -5.37 2.06
CA ASP A 25 1.67 -4.49 0.98
C ASP A 25 0.23 -4.02 1.16
N GLY A 26 0.04 -2.70 1.21
CA GLY A 26 -1.22 -2.06 1.56
C GLY A 26 -1.48 -1.91 3.05
N VAL A 27 -0.82 -2.64 3.95
CA VAL A 27 -1.08 -2.65 5.41
C VAL A 27 -2.59 -2.65 5.71
N HIS A 28 -3.27 -3.72 5.28
CA HIS A 28 -4.71 -3.91 5.47
C HIS A 28 -5.06 -4.32 6.91
N LEU A 29 -6.34 -4.36 7.27
CA LEU A 29 -6.80 -4.68 8.62
C LEU A 29 -6.30 -6.03 9.15
N GLY A 30 -6.16 -7.03 8.27
CA GLY A 30 -5.54 -8.32 8.65
C GLY A 30 -4.06 -8.17 9.08
N HIS A 31 -3.28 -7.34 8.40
CA HIS A 31 -1.92 -7.01 8.84
C HIS A 31 -1.94 -6.26 10.18
N ALA A 32 -2.83 -5.26 10.32
CA ALA A 32 -2.95 -4.50 11.56
C ALA A 32 -3.33 -5.40 12.75
N HIS A 33 -4.12 -6.46 12.51
CA HIS A 33 -4.45 -7.45 13.54
C HIS A 33 -3.19 -8.22 13.99
N VAL A 34 -2.41 -8.77 13.06
CA VAL A 34 -1.15 -9.48 13.36
C VAL A 34 -0.17 -8.58 14.12
N LEU A 35 -0.04 -7.32 13.71
CA LEU A 35 0.87 -6.37 14.36
C LEU A 35 0.40 -5.99 15.78
N ARG A 36 -0.90 -5.92 16.00
CA ARG A 36 -1.47 -5.70 17.34
C ARG A 36 -1.14 -6.88 18.28
N GLU A 37 -1.28 -8.11 17.79
CA GLU A 37 -0.87 -9.31 18.53
C GLU A 37 0.65 -9.32 18.80
N ALA A 38 1.47 -8.84 17.85
CA ALA A 38 2.90 -8.69 18.07
C ALA A 38 3.20 -7.72 19.22
N ARG A 39 2.52 -6.56 19.27
CA ARG A 39 2.67 -5.59 20.36
C ARG A 39 2.20 -6.16 21.71
N GLN A 40 1.08 -6.88 21.76
CA GLN A 40 0.59 -7.53 22.97
C GLN A 40 1.54 -8.64 23.45
N THR A 41 2.10 -9.42 22.52
CA THR A 41 3.12 -10.44 22.84
C THR A 41 4.36 -9.78 23.45
N GLY A 42 4.82 -8.66 22.87
CA GLY A 42 5.94 -7.90 23.44
C GLY A 42 5.66 -7.42 24.88
N GLN A 43 4.51 -6.83 25.11
CA GLN A 43 4.09 -6.40 26.47
C GLN A 43 4.09 -7.56 27.46
N ARG A 44 3.59 -8.72 27.07
CA ARG A 44 3.57 -9.93 27.93
C ARG A 44 4.96 -10.46 28.26
N LEU A 45 5.91 -10.35 27.30
CA LEU A 45 7.27 -10.87 27.45
C LEU A 45 8.27 -9.83 27.97
N GLY A 46 7.84 -8.58 28.18
CA GLY A 46 8.74 -7.47 28.56
C GLY A 46 9.70 -7.08 27.42
N ILE A 47 9.25 -7.20 26.16
CA ILE A 47 10.00 -6.84 24.96
C ILE A 47 9.32 -5.62 24.33
N ASP A 48 9.99 -4.48 24.35
CA ASP A 48 9.40 -3.21 23.91
C ASP A 48 9.46 -2.99 22.40
N THR A 49 10.44 -3.59 21.72
CA THR A 49 10.72 -3.36 20.30
C THR A 49 9.98 -4.35 19.40
N VAL A 50 9.10 -3.84 18.55
CA VAL A 50 8.43 -4.61 17.49
C VAL A 50 9.06 -4.27 16.15
N VAL A 51 9.56 -5.30 15.46
CA VAL A 51 10.18 -5.17 14.13
C VAL A 51 9.34 -5.87 13.09
N ALA A 52 9.02 -5.16 11.99
CA ALA A 52 8.43 -5.78 10.81
C ALA A 52 9.51 -6.13 9.80
N VAL A 53 9.51 -7.38 9.31
CA VAL A 53 10.35 -7.81 8.19
C VAL A 53 9.51 -7.81 6.92
N THR A 54 9.94 -7.07 5.91
CA THR A 54 9.31 -7.03 4.58
C THR A 54 10.35 -7.21 3.48
N PHE A 55 9.89 -7.31 2.24
CA PHE A 55 10.74 -7.63 1.10
C PHE A 55 10.61 -6.55 0.01
N ASP A 56 11.72 -6.20 -0.61
CA ASP A 56 11.78 -5.32 -1.77
C ASP A 56 12.91 -5.77 -2.72
N PRO A 57 12.59 -6.12 -4.00
CA PRO A 57 11.25 -6.14 -4.58
C PRO A 57 10.32 -7.21 -3.97
N HIS A 58 9.04 -7.12 -4.31
CA HIS A 58 8.06 -8.15 -3.92
C HIS A 58 8.53 -9.53 -4.39
N PRO A 59 8.50 -10.60 -3.56
CA PRO A 59 9.03 -11.92 -3.92
C PRO A 59 8.52 -12.45 -5.27
N MET A 60 7.26 -12.20 -5.62
CA MET A 60 6.70 -12.61 -6.91
C MET A 60 7.33 -11.85 -8.09
N ALA A 61 7.83 -10.63 -7.89
CA ALA A 61 8.51 -9.88 -8.96
C ALA A 61 9.85 -10.52 -9.37
N VAL A 62 10.46 -11.29 -8.46
CA VAL A 62 11.69 -12.07 -8.74
C VAL A 62 11.36 -13.48 -9.21
N LEU A 63 10.45 -14.16 -8.50
CA LEU A 63 10.15 -15.57 -8.73
C LEU A 63 9.30 -15.82 -9.98
N ARG A 64 8.35 -14.93 -10.28
CA ARG A 64 7.41 -15.01 -11.40
C ARG A 64 7.05 -13.59 -11.87
N PRO A 65 7.95 -12.87 -12.57
CA PRO A 65 7.75 -11.46 -12.94
C PRO A 65 6.43 -11.21 -13.71
N GLU A 66 6.06 -12.15 -14.59
CA GLU A 66 4.83 -12.08 -15.38
C GLU A 66 3.54 -12.20 -14.55
N HIS A 67 3.64 -12.62 -13.29
CA HIS A 67 2.53 -12.76 -12.33
C HIS A 67 2.71 -11.84 -11.12
N ALA A 68 3.67 -10.92 -11.18
CA ALA A 68 3.89 -9.98 -10.09
C ALA A 68 2.66 -9.10 -9.89
N PRO A 69 2.10 -9.04 -8.69
CA PRO A 69 0.93 -8.21 -8.45
C PRO A 69 1.31 -6.73 -8.40
N PRO A 70 0.44 -5.80 -8.87
CA PRO A 70 0.69 -4.37 -8.72
C PRO A 70 0.90 -3.99 -7.25
N THR A 71 1.91 -3.18 -6.98
CA THR A 71 2.27 -2.75 -5.62
C THR A 71 1.24 -1.76 -5.07
N LEU A 72 0.64 -2.07 -3.92
CA LEU A 72 -0.34 -1.20 -3.25
C LEU A 72 0.31 -0.01 -2.54
N THR A 73 1.51 -0.19 -2.02
CA THR A 73 2.25 0.82 -1.25
C THR A 73 3.74 0.77 -1.56
N SER A 74 4.35 1.93 -1.82
CA SER A 74 5.81 2.05 -1.80
C SER A 74 6.37 1.67 -0.42
N ILE A 75 7.65 1.30 -0.34
CA ILE A 75 8.31 1.00 0.94
C ILE A 75 8.17 2.17 1.93
N HIS A 76 8.32 3.40 1.47
CA HIS A 76 8.17 4.57 2.33
C HIS A 76 6.73 4.74 2.89
N THR A 77 5.72 4.55 2.05
CA THR A 77 4.32 4.58 2.49
C THR A 77 4.00 3.41 3.42
N ARG A 78 4.50 2.21 3.10
CA ARG A 78 4.36 1.01 3.93
C ARG A 78 4.96 1.22 5.31
N ALA A 79 6.18 1.77 5.39
CA ALA A 79 6.84 2.10 6.63
C ALA A 79 5.99 3.02 7.53
N ARG A 80 5.45 4.13 7.00
CA ARG A 80 4.56 5.02 7.76
C ARG A 80 3.30 4.33 8.27
N LEU A 81 2.71 3.46 7.46
CA LEU A 81 1.52 2.70 7.85
C LEU A 81 1.82 1.67 8.94
N LEU A 82 2.97 1.02 8.86
CA LEU A 82 3.45 0.09 9.89
C LEU A 82 3.73 0.82 11.20
N GLU A 83 4.35 2.01 11.16
CA GLU A 83 4.53 2.87 12.33
C GLU A 83 3.19 3.20 13.01
N THR A 84 2.18 3.59 12.22
CA THR A 84 0.83 3.83 12.75
C THR A 84 0.20 2.57 13.36
N ALA A 85 0.58 1.39 12.88
CA ALA A 85 0.14 0.10 13.42
C ALA A 85 0.97 -0.38 14.64
N GLY A 86 1.91 0.46 15.13
CA GLY A 86 2.67 0.20 16.35
C GLY A 86 3.98 -0.56 16.13
N VAL A 87 4.55 -0.53 14.92
CA VAL A 87 5.89 -1.06 14.61
C VAL A 87 6.94 0.00 14.92
N ASP A 88 8.05 -0.39 15.56
CA ASP A 88 9.14 0.52 15.95
C ASP A 88 10.23 0.60 14.88
N ALA A 89 10.47 -0.50 14.17
CA ALA A 89 11.43 -0.56 13.07
C ALA A 89 10.98 -1.53 11.97
N ILE A 90 11.47 -1.30 10.77
CA ILE A 90 11.23 -2.17 9.60
C ILE A 90 12.59 -2.60 9.03
N LEU A 91 12.76 -3.92 8.85
CA LEU A 91 13.83 -4.49 8.05
C LEU A 91 13.30 -4.80 6.65
N VAL A 92 13.82 -4.12 5.65
CA VAL A 92 13.50 -4.33 4.24
C VAL A 92 14.56 -5.25 3.63
N VAL A 93 14.23 -6.52 3.52
CA VAL A 93 15.15 -7.52 2.95
C VAL A 93 15.14 -7.39 1.43
N GLY A 94 16.30 -7.15 0.82
CA GLY A 94 16.49 -7.12 -0.62
C GLY A 94 16.25 -8.52 -1.21
N PHE A 95 15.05 -8.78 -1.75
CA PHE A 95 14.70 -10.12 -2.21
C PHE A 95 15.27 -10.41 -3.59
N ASP A 96 16.15 -11.40 -3.67
CA ASP A 96 16.79 -11.87 -4.87
C ASP A 96 16.80 -13.40 -4.96
N TRP A 97 17.42 -13.95 -6.01
CA TRP A 97 17.57 -15.39 -6.19
C TRP A 97 18.48 -16.05 -5.15
N ALA A 98 19.35 -15.33 -4.46
CA ALA A 98 20.17 -15.88 -3.39
C ALA A 98 19.28 -16.15 -2.17
N ILE A 99 18.52 -15.16 -1.73
CA ILE A 99 17.57 -15.27 -0.60
C ILE A 99 16.41 -16.23 -0.91
N ALA A 100 15.92 -16.26 -2.14
CA ALA A 100 14.88 -17.19 -2.57
C ALA A 100 15.25 -18.68 -2.44
N ARG A 101 16.55 -18.99 -2.32
CA ARG A 101 17.08 -20.35 -2.13
C ARG A 101 17.34 -20.70 -0.67
N TRP A 102 17.27 -19.75 0.24
CA TRP A 102 17.50 -20.04 1.64
C TRP A 102 16.46 -21.04 2.17
N SER A 103 16.96 -22.05 2.88
CA SER A 103 16.06 -22.93 3.62
C SER A 103 15.30 -22.16 4.71
N PRO A 104 14.22 -22.69 5.25
CA PRO A 104 13.56 -22.10 6.42
C PRO A 104 14.52 -21.87 7.58
N GLU A 105 15.42 -22.82 7.84
CA GLU A 105 16.43 -22.75 8.91
C GLU A 105 17.42 -21.60 8.66
N GLU A 106 17.94 -21.47 7.42
CA GLU A 106 18.84 -20.37 7.08
C GLU A 106 18.19 -18.99 7.26
N PHE A 107 16.91 -18.86 6.90
CA PHE A 107 16.17 -17.61 7.11
C PHE A 107 15.98 -17.33 8.62
N ILE A 108 15.62 -18.35 9.40
CA ILE A 108 15.46 -18.23 10.86
C ILE A 108 16.77 -17.80 11.50
N ASP A 109 17.84 -18.52 11.22
CA ASP A 109 19.13 -18.26 11.85
C ASP A 109 19.65 -16.87 11.49
N ARG A 110 19.74 -16.53 10.20
CA ARG A 110 20.30 -15.26 9.74
C ARG A 110 19.47 -14.05 10.12
N ILE A 111 18.15 -14.10 9.90
CA ILE A 111 17.29 -12.91 10.07
C ILE A 111 16.73 -12.83 11.47
N LEU A 112 16.13 -13.92 11.98
CA LEU A 112 15.41 -13.84 13.24
C LEU A 112 16.35 -13.91 14.46
N VAL A 113 17.34 -14.79 14.41
CA VAL A 113 18.24 -15.03 15.55
C VAL A 113 19.42 -14.05 15.52
N ASP A 114 20.25 -14.13 14.47
CA ASP A 114 21.54 -13.45 14.44
C ASP A 114 21.37 -11.92 14.23
N THR A 115 20.39 -11.49 13.40
CA THR A 115 20.19 -10.07 13.08
C THR A 115 19.21 -9.40 14.03
N LEU A 116 18.03 -9.99 14.25
CA LEU A 116 16.93 -9.33 14.98
C LEU A 116 16.80 -9.75 16.43
N HIS A 117 17.58 -10.72 16.90
CA HIS A 117 17.55 -11.23 18.27
C HIS A 117 16.11 -11.53 18.74
N ALA A 118 15.34 -12.23 17.89
CA ALA A 118 13.93 -12.46 18.11
C ALA A 118 13.67 -13.15 19.46
N GLY A 119 12.88 -12.53 20.32
CA GLY A 119 12.33 -13.12 21.52
C GLY A 119 10.94 -13.67 21.30
N ALA A 120 10.26 -13.17 20.25
CA ALA A 120 9.03 -13.75 19.74
C ALA A 120 8.88 -13.49 18.23
N VAL A 121 8.19 -14.41 17.55
CA VAL A 121 7.82 -14.29 16.12
C VAL A 121 6.31 -14.39 16.02
N VAL A 122 5.66 -13.36 15.47
CA VAL A 122 4.21 -13.25 15.33
C VAL A 122 3.84 -13.12 13.87
N VAL A 123 3.13 -14.09 13.32
CA VAL A 123 2.77 -14.17 11.90
C VAL A 123 1.34 -14.66 11.72
N GLY A 124 0.74 -14.41 10.55
CA GLY A 124 -0.55 -15.00 10.22
C GLY A 124 -0.48 -16.54 10.20
N ALA A 125 -1.56 -17.22 10.59
CA ALA A 125 -1.62 -18.69 10.65
C ALA A 125 -1.33 -19.40 9.31
N ASN A 126 -1.50 -18.70 8.19
CA ASN A 126 -1.21 -19.20 6.84
C ASN A 126 0.18 -18.81 6.32
N PHE A 127 1.05 -18.24 7.16
CA PHE A 127 2.37 -17.78 6.77
C PHE A 127 3.23 -18.91 6.21
N ARG A 128 3.93 -18.61 5.11
CA ARG A 128 4.88 -19.51 4.44
C ARG A 128 6.17 -18.76 4.11
N PHE A 129 7.30 -19.43 4.24
CA PHE A 129 8.62 -18.84 4.01
C PHE A 129 9.68 -19.88 3.59
N GLY A 130 10.87 -19.38 3.25
CA GLY A 130 11.97 -20.20 2.79
C GLY A 130 11.77 -20.75 1.37
N ALA A 131 12.77 -21.42 0.86
CA ALA A 131 12.77 -21.97 -0.49
C ALA A 131 11.52 -22.83 -0.75
N LYS A 132 10.84 -22.55 -1.87
CA LYS A 132 9.60 -23.22 -2.29
C LYS A 132 8.47 -23.19 -1.24
N ALA A 133 8.48 -22.18 -0.35
CA ALA A 133 7.51 -22.03 0.73
C ALA A 133 7.47 -23.26 1.68
N ALA A 134 8.63 -23.89 1.94
CA ALA A 134 8.73 -25.12 2.73
C ALA A 134 8.48 -24.89 4.20
N GLY A 135 8.80 -23.69 4.75
CA GLY A 135 8.56 -23.34 6.14
C GLY A 135 7.14 -22.80 6.37
N ASP A 136 6.63 -23.02 7.56
CA ASP A 136 5.33 -22.56 8.06
C ASP A 136 5.39 -22.21 9.56
N VAL A 137 4.22 -21.95 10.16
CA VAL A 137 4.13 -21.65 11.60
C VAL A 137 4.65 -22.80 12.47
N ALA A 138 4.40 -24.06 12.09
CA ALA A 138 4.90 -25.22 12.84
C ALA A 138 6.43 -25.29 12.80
N THR A 139 7.03 -24.97 11.67
CA THR A 139 8.50 -24.84 11.52
C THR A 139 9.07 -23.78 12.47
N LEU A 140 8.41 -22.61 12.58
CA LEU A 140 8.82 -21.55 13.52
C LEU A 140 8.66 -21.99 14.98
N VAL A 141 7.58 -22.69 15.33
CA VAL A 141 7.35 -23.23 16.67
C VAL A 141 8.47 -24.20 17.07
N GLU A 142 8.83 -25.12 16.18
CA GLU A 142 9.89 -26.08 16.46
C GLU A 142 11.27 -25.42 16.57
N ALA A 143 11.56 -24.47 15.67
CA ALA A 143 12.79 -23.70 15.74
C ALA A 143 12.91 -22.86 17.02
N GLY A 144 11.81 -22.26 17.47
CA GLY A 144 11.77 -21.45 18.68
C GLY A 144 12.15 -22.20 19.94
N ARG A 145 11.87 -23.51 20.01
CA ARG A 145 12.25 -24.36 21.16
C ARG A 145 13.76 -24.46 21.36
N THR A 146 14.52 -24.41 20.29
CA THR A 146 15.98 -24.56 20.33
C THR A 146 16.72 -23.21 20.23
N ARG A 147 16.04 -22.16 19.80
CA ARG A 147 16.60 -20.82 19.53
C ARG A 147 16.04 -19.74 20.48
N ASP A 148 15.33 -20.15 21.52
CA ASP A 148 14.82 -19.30 22.60
C ASP A 148 13.91 -18.14 22.12
N PHE A 149 12.97 -18.41 21.19
CA PHE A 149 11.91 -17.48 20.85
C PHE A 149 10.53 -18.15 20.87
N GLU A 150 9.50 -17.38 21.25
CA GLU A 150 8.10 -17.81 21.17
C GLU A 150 7.55 -17.59 19.75
N THR A 151 6.66 -18.49 19.29
CA THR A 151 5.96 -18.30 18.01
C THR A 151 4.46 -18.19 18.25
N VAL A 152 3.85 -17.15 17.67
CA VAL A 152 2.40 -16.93 17.69
C VAL A 152 1.87 -16.92 16.26
N GLY A 153 1.05 -17.91 15.92
CA GLY A 153 0.28 -17.96 14.68
C GLY A 153 -1.08 -17.30 14.87
N VAL A 154 -1.28 -16.13 14.30
CA VAL A 154 -2.52 -15.35 14.44
C VAL A 154 -3.57 -15.86 13.45
N PRO A 155 -4.76 -16.29 13.91
CA PRO A 155 -5.84 -16.66 13.02
C PRO A 155 -6.22 -15.52 12.07
N LEU A 156 -6.64 -15.86 10.86
CA LEU A 156 -7.10 -14.89 9.87
C LEU A 156 -8.59 -14.59 10.03
N ASP A 157 -9.07 -14.55 11.24
CA ASP A 157 -10.48 -14.32 11.55
C ASP A 157 -10.82 -12.84 11.38
N GLY A 158 -11.41 -12.51 10.26
CA GLY A 158 -11.72 -11.14 9.87
C GLY A 158 -13.15 -10.90 9.46
N GLY A 159 -14.13 -11.50 10.15
CA GLY A 159 -15.54 -11.30 9.80
C GLY A 159 -15.96 -12.06 8.54
N PRO A 160 -17.00 -11.60 7.81
CA PRO A 160 -17.56 -12.33 6.65
C PRO A 160 -16.59 -12.45 5.47
N GLN A 161 -15.47 -11.75 5.50
CA GLN A 161 -14.46 -11.73 4.43
C GLN A 161 -13.03 -11.65 4.98
N VAL A 162 -12.12 -12.45 4.41
CA VAL A 162 -10.68 -12.39 4.73
C VAL A 162 -10.05 -11.18 4.05
N TRP A 163 -9.64 -10.20 4.83
CA TRP A 163 -8.90 -9.04 4.33
C TRP A 163 -7.50 -9.45 3.86
N SER A 164 -7.19 -9.18 2.61
CA SER A 164 -5.89 -9.50 2.01
C SER A 164 -5.47 -8.49 0.95
N SER A 165 -4.17 -8.37 0.67
CA SER A 165 -3.68 -7.55 -0.45
C SER A 165 -4.27 -7.98 -1.79
N THR A 166 -4.56 -9.26 -1.97
CA THR A 166 -5.24 -9.80 -3.17
C THR A 166 -6.65 -9.26 -3.28
N TYR A 167 -7.42 -9.26 -2.19
CA TYR A 167 -8.77 -8.69 -2.18
C TYR A 167 -8.76 -7.19 -2.50
N VAL A 168 -7.86 -6.42 -1.87
CA VAL A 168 -7.71 -4.99 -2.17
C VAL A 168 -7.44 -4.77 -3.66
N ARG A 169 -6.53 -5.55 -4.27
CA ARG A 169 -6.24 -5.45 -5.70
C ARG A 169 -7.45 -5.79 -6.58
N GLN A 170 -8.24 -6.79 -6.21
CA GLN A 170 -9.47 -7.14 -6.92
C GLN A 170 -10.49 -5.99 -6.87
N CYS A 171 -10.71 -5.40 -5.70
CA CYS A 171 -11.56 -4.22 -5.56
C CYS A 171 -11.07 -3.06 -6.44
N LEU A 172 -9.78 -2.74 -6.41
CA LEU A 172 -9.22 -1.69 -7.26
C LEU A 172 -9.38 -2.00 -8.76
N ALA A 173 -9.14 -3.24 -9.18
CA ALA A 173 -9.27 -3.67 -10.58
C ALA A 173 -10.70 -3.57 -11.11
N THR A 174 -11.71 -3.61 -10.26
CA THR A 174 -13.12 -3.40 -10.61
C THR A 174 -13.61 -1.97 -10.36
N GLY A 175 -12.76 -1.14 -9.73
CA GLY A 175 -13.11 0.23 -9.34
C GLY A 175 -13.95 0.32 -8.06
N ASP A 176 -14.05 -0.75 -7.30
CA ASP A 176 -14.68 -0.79 -5.97
C ASP A 176 -13.72 -0.21 -4.91
N VAL A 177 -13.59 1.11 -4.90
CA VAL A 177 -12.71 1.79 -3.95
C VAL A 177 -13.27 1.76 -2.52
N ALA A 178 -14.58 1.58 -2.36
CA ALA A 178 -15.22 1.42 -1.06
C ALA A 178 -14.85 0.08 -0.41
N GLY A 179 -14.96 -1.03 -1.15
CA GLY A 179 -14.52 -2.35 -0.67
C GLY A 179 -13.02 -2.41 -0.40
N ALA A 180 -12.20 -1.72 -1.21
CA ALA A 180 -10.78 -1.57 -0.92
C ALA A 180 -10.55 -0.81 0.39
N ALA A 181 -11.31 0.26 0.64
CA ALA A 181 -11.21 1.06 1.86
C ALA A 181 -11.64 0.28 3.11
N GLU A 182 -12.68 -0.56 3.02
CA GLU A 182 -13.07 -1.45 4.11
C GLU A 182 -11.91 -2.39 4.50
N ALA A 183 -11.29 -3.04 3.53
CA ALA A 183 -10.18 -3.96 3.78
C ALA A 183 -8.94 -3.25 4.34
N LEU A 184 -8.67 -2.03 3.87
CA LEU A 184 -7.53 -1.21 4.31
C LEU A 184 -7.79 -0.51 5.66
N GLY A 185 -9.06 -0.33 6.07
CA GLY A 185 -9.45 0.54 7.19
C GLY A 185 -9.25 2.04 6.90
N ARG A 186 -9.04 2.41 5.64
CA ARG A 186 -8.83 3.78 5.15
C ARG A 186 -9.00 3.84 3.64
N PRO A 187 -9.29 5.01 3.03
CA PRO A 187 -9.28 5.15 1.58
C PRO A 187 -7.96 4.70 0.96
N PHE A 188 -8.04 4.06 -0.20
CA PHE A 188 -6.85 3.78 -1.01
C PHE A 188 -6.28 5.09 -1.54
N THR A 189 -4.95 5.22 -1.56
CA THR A 189 -4.27 6.44 -1.99
C THR A 189 -3.23 6.18 -3.07
N VAL A 190 -3.14 7.10 -4.02
CA VAL A 190 -2.01 7.22 -4.97
C VAL A 190 -1.21 8.45 -4.59
N ARG A 191 0.11 8.31 -4.50
CA ARG A 191 1.02 9.36 -4.11
C ARG A 191 2.04 9.61 -5.21
N GLY A 192 2.31 10.87 -5.50
CA GLY A 192 3.33 11.26 -6.47
C GLY A 192 3.48 12.76 -6.59
N THR A 193 4.46 13.17 -7.38
CA THR A 193 4.69 14.59 -7.71
C THR A 193 3.80 14.98 -8.88
N VAL A 194 3.14 16.12 -8.76
CA VAL A 194 2.31 16.67 -9.83
C VAL A 194 3.20 17.11 -10.99
N VAL A 195 2.92 16.56 -12.16
CA VAL A 195 3.61 16.89 -13.42
C VAL A 195 2.73 17.71 -14.36
N GLU A 196 3.34 18.36 -15.34
CA GLU A 196 2.58 19.00 -16.40
C GLU A 196 1.82 17.95 -17.21
N GLY A 197 0.52 18.17 -17.39
CA GLY A 197 -0.35 17.43 -18.29
C GLY A 197 -0.55 18.18 -19.61
N ASP A 198 -1.55 17.75 -20.38
CA ASP A 198 -1.87 18.31 -21.70
C ASP A 198 -2.47 19.72 -21.66
N LYS A 199 -2.70 20.30 -20.47
CA LYS A 199 -3.26 21.64 -20.19
C LYS A 199 -4.69 21.89 -20.76
N ARG A 200 -5.30 20.91 -21.39
CA ARG A 200 -6.65 21.00 -22.02
C ARG A 200 -7.75 21.23 -21.00
N GLY A 201 -7.65 20.59 -19.84
CA GLY A 201 -8.59 20.83 -18.74
C GLY A 201 -8.63 22.28 -18.32
N ARG A 202 -7.47 22.96 -18.27
CA ARG A 202 -7.40 24.41 -17.95
C ARG A 202 -8.12 25.27 -19.01
N GLU A 203 -7.97 24.95 -20.29
CA GLU A 203 -8.67 25.66 -21.39
C GLU A 203 -10.19 25.47 -21.32
N LEU A 204 -10.65 24.35 -20.79
CA LEU A 204 -12.05 24.00 -20.61
C LEU A 204 -12.63 24.46 -19.24
N GLY A 205 -11.85 25.13 -18.40
CA GLY A 205 -12.27 25.58 -17.06
C GLY A 205 -12.16 24.52 -15.96
N PHE A 206 -11.48 23.38 -16.21
CA PHE A 206 -11.25 22.31 -15.25
C PHE A 206 -9.75 22.01 -15.10
N PRO A 207 -8.95 22.90 -14.48
CA PRO A 207 -7.52 22.64 -14.28
C PRO A 207 -7.31 21.39 -13.40
N THR A 208 -6.49 20.45 -13.86
CA THR A 208 -6.22 19.20 -13.14
C THR A 208 -4.76 19.09 -12.69
N ALA A 209 -4.55 18.52 -11.50
CA ALA A 209 -3.27 18.05 -11.03
C ALA A 209 -3.05 16.61 -11.57
N ASN A 210 -1.98 16.44 -12.34
CA ASN A 210 -1.65 15.17 -13.00
C ASN A 210 -0.60 14.42 -12.17
N VAL A 211 -0.94 13.25 -11.67
CA VAL A 211 -0.03 12.36 -10.94
C VAL A 211 0.21 11.13 -11.80
N PRO A 212 1.46 10.88 -12.25
CA PRO A 212 1.80 9.64 -12.94
C PRO A 212 1.53 8.44 -12.03
N THR A 213 0.91 7.39 -12.54
CA THR A 213 0.85 6.12 -11.83
C THR A 213 2.21 5.45 -11.91
N PRO A 214 2.76 4.94 -10.79
CA PRO A 214 3.97 4.12 -10.86
C PRO A 214 3.75 2.93 -11.81
N VAL A 215 4.77 2.57 -12.60
CA VAL A 215 4.69 1.48 -13.59
C VAL A 215 4.15 0.18 -12.96
N ASP A 216 4.66 -0.16 -11.77
CA ASP A 216 4.28 -1.35 -11.02
C ASP A 216 3.27 -1.04 -9.90
N GLY A 217 2.70 0.17 -9.88
CA GLY A 217 1.77 0.62 -8.84
C GLY A 217 0.32 0.27 -9.13
N ALA A 218 -0.42 -0.11 -8.10
CA ALA A 218 -1.85 -0.28 -8.19
C ALA A 218 -2.55 1.09 -8.34
N ALA A 219 -3.59 1.12 -9.16
CA ALA A 219 -4.52 2.23 -9.25
C ALA A 219 -5.93 1.66 -9.49
N PRO A 220 -7.00 2.37 -9.10
CA PRO A 220 -8.37 1.95 -9.38
C PRO A 220 -8.62 1.80 -10.89
N ALA A 221 -9.60 0.98 -11.28
CA ALA A 221 -10.04 0.84 -12.67
C ALA A 221 -10.31 2.21 -13.32
N ASP A 222 -10.25 2.28 -14.62
CA ASP A 222 -10.53 3.51 -15.37
C ASP A 222 -11.94 4.04 -15.05
N GLY A 223 -12.02 5.34 -14.75
CA GLY A 223 -13.26 5.98 -14.32
C GLY A 223 -13.05 7.34 -13.67
N VAL A 224 -14.16 7.89 -13.20
CA VAL A 224 -14.19 9.11 -12.41
C VAL A 224 -14.59 8.78 -10.98
N TYR A 225 -13.90 9.36 -10.02
CA TYR A 225 -14.03 9.08 -8.60
C TYR A 225 -14.18 10.38 -7.81
N ALA A 226 -14.92 10.32 -6.71
CA ALA A 226 -14.88 11.32 -5.67
C ALA A 226 -13.73 11.02 -4.71
N GLY A 227 -13.03 12.04 -4.26
CA GLY A 227 -11.95 11.86 -3.31
C GLY A 227 -11.30 13.14 -2.85
N TRP A 228 -10.11 13.00 -2.32
CA TRP A 228 -9.37 14.09 -1.71
C TRP A 228 -7.97 14.18 -2.28
N LEU A 229 -7.52 15.39 -2.56
CA LEU A 229 -6.12 15.69 -2.84
C LEU A 229 -5.52 16.37 -1.61
N THR A 230 -4.45 15.81 -1.07
CA THR A 230 -3.71 16.37 0.07
C THR A 230 -2.31 16.77 -0.35
N ARG A 231 -1.93 18.01 -0.13
CA ARG A 231 -0.55 18.49 -0.30
C ARG A 231 0.33 17.92 0.81
N ARG A 232 1.50 17.42 0.43
CA ARG A 232 2.41 16.80 1.42
C ARG A 232 3.32 17.81 2.12
N ASP A 233 3.52 18.96 1.52
CA ASP A 233 4.32 20.06 2.07
C ASP A 233 3.58 20.86 3.15
N THR A 234 2.28 21.15 2.93
CA THR A 234 1.46 21.96 3.86
C THR A 234 0.48 21.14 4.69
N GLY A 235 0.13 19.93 4.25
CA GLY A 235 -0.93 19.11 4.85
C GLY A 235 -2.34 19.54 4.46
N GLU A 236 -2.49 20.58 3.63
CA GLU A 236 -3.81 21.04 3.18
C GLU A 236 -4.51 19.99 2.33
N ARG A 237 -5.80 19.79 2.59
CA ARG A 237 -6.64 18.77 1.96
C ARG A 237 -7.82 19.42 1.24
N TYR A 238 -8.00 19.04 -0.02
CA TYR A 238 -9.02 19.59 -0.90
C TYR A 238 -9.92 18.49 -1.46
N PRO A 239 -11.25 18.74 -1.58
CA PRO A 239 -12.13 17.82 -2.30
C PRO A 239 -11.79 17.84 -3.79
N ALA A 240 -11.82 16.66 -4.41
CA ALA A 240 -11.42 16.54 -5.82
C ALA A 240 -12.29 15.52 -6.57
N ALA A 241 -12.61 15.85 -7.82
CA ALA A 241 -13.06 14.90 -8.83
C ALA A 241 -11.82 14.31 -9.51
N ILE A 242 -11.69 12.98 -9.45
CA ILE A 242 -10.47 12.29 -9.83
C ILE A 242 -10.76 11.41 -11.05
N SER A 243 -10.07 11.65 -12.15
CA SER A 243 -10.10 10.80 -13.34
C SER A 243 -8.91 9.85 -13.33
N VAL A 244 -9.16 8.56 -13.55
CA VAL A 244 -8.13 7.53 -13.72
C VAL A 244 -8.29 6.94 -15.11
N GLY A 245 -7.24 6.97 -15.92
CA GLY A 245 -7.28 6.42 -17.28
C GLY A 245 -6.32 7.11 -18.24
N THR A 246 -6.51 6.81 -19.54
CA THR A 246 -5.71 7.35 -20.65
C THR A 246 -6.42 8.46 -21.42
N ASN A 247 -7.59 8.96 -20.94
CA ASN A 247 -8.43 9.97 -21.60
C ASN A 247 -8.79 9.64 -23.06
N PRO A 248 -9.69 8.65 -23.29
CA PRO A 248 -9.97 8.09 -24.62
C PRO A 248 -10.65 9.05 -25.62
N THR A 249 -11.15 10.20 -25.15
CA THR A 249 -11.79 11.22 -25.99
C THR A 249 -10.80 11.90 -26.95
N PHE A 250 -9.50 11.78 -26.68
CA PHE A 250 -8.44 12.41 -27.48
C PHE A 250 -7.53 11.35 -28.10
N ASP A 251 -7.12 11.52 -29.35
CA ASP A 251 -6.25 10.60 -30.07
C ASP A 251 -4.80 10.63 -29.54
N GLY A 252 -4.13 9.47 -29.56
CA GLY A 252 -2.73 9.24 -29.19
C GLY A 252 -2.56 8.17 -28.09
N GLU A 253 -1.44 7.47 -28.12
CA GLU A 253 -1.02 6.59 -27.00
C GLU A 253 -0.62 7.46 -25.80
N ARG A 254 -1.16 7.15 -24.63
CA ARG A 254 -0.92 7.90 -23.40
C ARG A 254 -0.72 6.97 -22.23
N ASP A 255 0.20 7.36 -21.37
CA ASP A 255 0.36 6.71 -20.08
C ASP A 255 -0.89 6.91 -19.22
N ARG A 256 -1.24 5.89 -18.49
CA ARG A 256 -2.32 5.93 -17.50
C ARG A 256 -1.97 6.90 -16.38
N ARG A 257 -2.86 7.84 -16.06
CA ARG A 257 -2.63 8.91 -15.07
C ARG A 257 -3.80 9.00 -14.09
N VAL A 258 -3.50 9.59 -12.94
CA VAL A 258 -4.48 10.08 -11.99
C VAL A 258 -4.54 11.60 -12.13
N GLU A 259 -5.65 12.10 -12.64
CA GLU A 259 -5.88 13.53 -12.84
C GLU A 259 -6.91 14.01 -11.82
N SER A 260 -6.56 14.96 -10.98
CA SER A 260 -7.41 15.47 -9.91
C SER A 260 -7.82 16.92 -10.21
N TYR A 261 -9.11 17.14 -10.44
CA TYR A 261 -9.71 18.47 -10.45
C TYR A 261 -10.10 18.85 -9.01
N VAL A 262 -9.43 19.83 -8.44
CA VAL A 262 -9.75 20.34 -7.09
C VAL A 262 -11.00 21.22 -7.18
N LEU A 263 -12.02 20.89 -6.41
CA LEU A 263 -13.29 21.60 -6.43
C LEU A 263 -13.12 23.02 -5.86
N ASP A 264 -13.75 23.98 -6.56
CA ASP A 264 -13.85 25.38 -6.14
C ASP A 264 -12.50 26.10 -5.93
N ARG A 265 -11.43 25.60 -6.59
CA ARG A 265 -10.09 26.22 -6.54
C ARG A 265 -9.46 26.21 -7.93
N ASP A 266 -9.10 27.40 -8.42
CA ASP A 266 -8.41 27.64 -9.68
C ASP A 266 -7.05 28.33 -9.49
N ASP A 267 -6.75 28.69 -8.24
CA ASP A 267 -5.57 29.45 -7.80
C ASP A 267 -4.42 28.57 -7.30
N LEU A 268 -4.59 27.23 -7.27
CA LEU A 268 -3.58 26.33 -6.71
C LEU A 268 -2.41 26.11 -7.69
N GLU A 269 -1.21 26.40 -7.22
CA GLU A 269 0.03 26.00 -7.89
C GLU A 269 0.53 24.68 -7.32
N LEU A 270 0.34 23.60 -8.09
CA LEU A 270 0.64 22.24 -7.64
C LEU A 270 1.79 21.60 -8.42
N TYR A 271 2.29 22.21 -9.50
CA TYR A 271 3.39 21.63 -10.26
C TYR A 271 4.65 21.45 -9.40
N GLY A 272 5.23 20.24 -9.45
CA GLY A 272 6.39 19.89 -8.64
C GLY A 272 6.08 19.61 -7.17
N VAL A 273 4.83 19.78 -6.74
CA VAL A 273 4.39 19.48 -5.38
C VAL A 273 4.08 17.99 -5.25
N GLU A 274 4.55 17.35 -4.20
CA GLU A 274 4.15 15.98 -3.85
C GLU A 274 2.76 16.01 -3.23
N VAL A 275 1.86 15.19 -3.79
CA VAL A 275 0.47 15.07 -3.33
C VAL A 275 0.09 13.63 -3.06
N GLU A 276 -0.94 13.47 -2.23
CA GLU A 276 -1.60 12.20 -1.97
C GLU A 276 -3.06 12.32 -2.41
N VAL A 277 -3.48 11.46 -3.34
CA VAL A 277 -4.84 11.41 -3.88
C VAL A 277 -5.56 10.21 -3.28
N ALA A 278 -6.57 10.47 -2.46
CA ALA A 278 -7.38 9.47 -1.76
C ALA A 278 -8.71 9.24 -2.49
N PHE A 279 -9.05 7.98 -2.76
CA PHE A 279 -10.28 7.59 -3.46
C PHE A 279 -11.37 7.20 -2.45
N VAL A 280 -12.54 7.83 -2.54
CA VAL A 280 -13.66 7.63 -1.60
C VAL A 280 -14.79 6.85 -2.25
N ASP A 281 -15.25 7.27 -3.44
CA ASP A 281 -16.36 6.63 -4.14
C ASP A 281 -16.17 6.68 -5.67
N ARG A 282 -16.74 5.73 -6.37
CA ARG A 282 -16.75 5.70 -7.83
C ARG A 282 -17.97 6.42 -8.39
N ILE A 283 -17.74 7.52 -9.09
CA ILE A 283 -18.82 8.30 -9.72
C ILE A 283 -19.34 7.59 -10.98
N ARG A 284 -18.43 7.15 -11.87
CA ARG A 284 -18.76 6.42 -13.10
C ARG A 284 -17.55 5.76 -13.74
N GLY A 285 -17.79 4.92 -14.73
CA GLY A 285 -16.76 4.43 -15.65
C GLY A 285 -16.33 5.50 -16.67
N MET A 286 -15.27 5.19 -17.44
CA MET A 286 -14.86 6.06 -18.56
C MET A 286 -15.88 6.00 -19.69
N VAL A 287 -16.12 7.15 -20.32
CA VAL A 287 -17.00 7.31 -21.49
C VAL A 287 -16.25 8.12 -22.54
N ARG A 288 -16.41 7.75 -23.81
CA ARG A 288 -15.94 8.54 -24.94
C ARG A 288 -17.06 9.50 -25.37
N PHE A 289 -16.71 10.73 -25.67
CA PHE A 289 -17.64 11.77 -26.09
C PHE A 289 -17.39 12.14 -27.54
N ASP A 290 -18.47 12.37 -28.30
CA ASP A 290 -18.42 12.77 -29.72
C ASP A 290 -18.31 14.30 -29.89
N GLY A 291 -18.07 15.05 -28.82
CA GLY A 291 -17.90 16.50 -28.84
C GLY A 291 -17.58 17.11 -27.49
N ILE A 292 -17.24 18.39 -27.51
CA ILE A 292 -16.83 19.14 -26.30
C ILE A 292 -18.04 19.44 -25.41
N GLU A 293 -19.20 19.76 -25.96
CA GLU A 293 -20.40 20.14 -25.18
C GLU A 293 -20.88 18.98 -24.27
N PRO A 294 -21.09 17.72 -24.78
CA PRO A 294 -21.44 16.59 -23.90
C PRO A 294 -20.36 16.26 -22.86
N LEU A 295 -19.09 16.48 -23.19
CA LEU A 295 -17.98 16.31 -22.24
C LEU A 295 -18.12 17.30 -21.08
N LEU A 296 -18.31 18.61 -21.36
CA LEU A 296 -18.44 19.65 -20.33
C LEU A 296 -19.66 19.44 -19.44
N GLU A 297 -20.81 19.07 -20.01
CA GLU A 297 -22.02 18.77 -19.25
C GLU A 297 -21.79 17.60 -18.28
N THR A 298 -21.12 16.53 -18.75
CA THR A 298 -20.80 15.37 -17.93
C THR A 298 -19.78 15.72 -16.85
N MET A 299 -18.75 16.52 -17.16
CA MET A 299 -17.78 16.98 -16.16
C MET A 299 -18.45 17.82 -15.06
N ALA A 300 -19.39 18.69 -15.42
CA ALA A 300 -20.17 19.47 -14.44
C ALA A 300 -21.05 18.56 -13.56
N ASP A 301 -21.62 17.49 -14.12
CA ASP A 301 -22.36 16.46 -13.33
C ASP A 301 -21.42 15.71 -12.40
N ASP A 302 -20.25 15.27 -12.88
CA ASP A 302 -19.24 14.60 -12.07
C ASP A 302 -18.85 15.44 -10.84
N VAL A 303 -18.65 16.76 -11.02
CA VAL A 303 -18.35 17.70 -9.92
C VAL A 303 -19.51 17.77 -8.93
N ARG A 304 -20.79 17.85 -9.41
CA ARG A 304 -21.95 17.85 -8.49
C ARG A 304 -22.03 16.56 -7.69
N ARG A 305 -21.86 15.40 -8.33
CA ARG A 305 -21.89 14.08 -7.69
C ARG A 305 -20.73 13.90 -6.72
N THR A 306 -19.53 14.33 -7.10
CA THR A 306 -18.36 14.35 -6.20
C THR A 306 -18.63 15.15 -4.95
N ARG A 307 -19.22 16.35 -5.07
CA ARG A 307 -19.57 17.17 -3.92
C ARG A 307 -20.59 16.46 -3.00
N GLY A 308 -21.59 15.80 -3.59
CA GLY A 308 -22.55 15.00 -2.83
C GLY A 308 -21.92 13.82 -2.09
N ALA A 309 -21.01 13.09 -2.74
CA ALA A 309 -20.33 11.94 -2.14
C ALA A 309 -19.33 12.32 -1.02
N LEU A 310 -18.80 13.54 -1.02
CA LEU A 310 -17.84 14.02 -0.02
C LEU A 310 -18.48 14.90 1.07
N SER A 311 -19.77 15.19 0.96
CA SER A 311 -20.51 15.88 2.01
C SER A 311 -20.72 14.94 3.21
N PRO A 312 -20.59 15.44 4.46
CA PRO A 312 -20.77 14.65 5.68
C PRO A 312 -22.18 14.10 5.85
#